data_6e9a3ee1053014ebc43733c1616c2011
#
_entry.id   6e9a3ee1053014ebc43733c1616c2011
#
_cell.length_a   1.000
_cell.length_b   1.000
_cell.length_c   1.000
_cell.angle_alpha   90.00
_cell.angle_beta   90.00
_cell.angle_gamma   90.00
#
_symmetry.space_group_name_H-M   'P 1'
#
loop_
_entity.id
_entity.type
_entity.pdbx_description
1 polymer ?
#
loop_
_entity_poly.entity_id
_entity_poly.type
_entity_poly.pdbx_seq_one_letter_code
_entity_poly.pdbx_strand_id
1 'polypeptide(L)'
;MQESEWSKSIPFKEQKNIIKRMFLFAKPFRKTFYAAIFFAFVLSIVNILLPLIIQTFMDNYLTNQTATQQVIYFFAALYFFGVLVKAVIWFFQWFLYSMGSLKTYQYIRAKLFEKLHSLGMRYFDQTPAGSIVSRVSNDTETLYEFWYVFLMVLTGIFAVVSSFAAMFRINVKIALLNLIFLPILMVVIWYYQKFSSRIYRQMREKLSQLNTKLNESISGMQIIQQFRQEARLNEEFEATNDDYLKTRYAMIRTNALLLSPIISLLYALAIALSLTVFGFDALESPIEVGLIFAFTTYIQGFFNPMTQMMDFLSVFTDGMVAGSRILKIMDNEEYTPQQNPDASQTITKGKIEFRNVSFSYDGKNNVLNHISFIAYPGETVALVGHTGSGKSSIINVLMRFYEFGEGQILIDDQDIRDFTMEELRKKVGLVLQDAFMFYGDIADNIRLLNQDIREEQIEAAAKFVQADAFIQKLPGKYHAKVIERGASYSSGQRQLISFARTMVTDPKVLVLDEATANIDTETEGLIQEGLANMRQGRTTIAIAHRLSTIRDAELILVLDKGSIVERGTHDELLAQKGLYADMYRLQASEV
;
A
#
# COMPACT_ATOMS: atom_id res chain seq x y z
N MET A 1 19.60 -1.94 -12.46
CA MET A 1 18.89 -0.67 -12.36
C MET A 1 17.50 -0.85 -12.99
N GLN A 2 16.49 -1.12 -12.20
CA GLN A 2 15.09 -1.05 -12.68
C GLN A 2 14.79 0.43 -12.91
N GLU A 3 14.52 0.81 -14.18
CA GLU A 3 13.95 2.13 -14.48
C GLU A 3 12.78 2.38 -13.54
N SER A 4 12.83 3.48 -12.81
CA SER A 4 11.78 3.83 -11.87
C SER A 4 10.43 3.79 -12.59
N GLU A 5 9.44 3.11 -12.03
CA GLU A 5 8.07 3.00 -12.60
C GLU A 5 7.45 4.38 -12.93
N TRP A 6 8.04 5.47 -12.45
CA TRP A 6 7.67 6.86 -12.69
C TRP A 6 8.04 7.38 -14.09
N SER A 7 8.94 6.68 -14.82
CA SER A 7 9.48 7.19 -16.09
C SER A 7 8.60 6.85 -17.31
N LYS A 8 7.70 5.86 -17.22
CA LYS A 8 6.85 5.42 -18.34
C LYS A 8 5.46 6.05 -18.24
N SER A 9 5.06 6.81 -19.25
CA SER A 9 3.67 7.27 -19.38
C SER A 9 2.76 6.04 -19.59
N ILE A 10 1.74 5.88 -18.72
CA ILE A 10 0.74 4.81 -18.86
C ILE A 10 0.04 4.97 -20.22
N PRO A 11 0.02 3.94 -21.09
CA PRO A 11 -0.65 4.01 -22.38
C PRO A 11 -2.14 4.36 -22.23
N PHE A 12 -2.70 5.12 -23.16
CA PHE A 12 -4.09 5.59 -23.08
C PHE A 12 -5.11 4.44 -22.93
N LYS A 13 -4.86 3.29 -23.57
CA LYS A 13 -5.71 2.09 -23.44
C LYS A 13 -5.72 1.56 -21.99
N GLU A 14 -4.55 1.57 -21.33
CA GLU A 14 -4.40 1.15 -19.96
C GLU A 14 -5.03 2.16 -18.98
N GLN A 15 -4.86 3.47 -19.23
CA GLN A 15 -5.55 4.52 -18.46
C GLN A 15 -7.07 4.32 -18.46
N LYS A 16 -7.65 4.06 -19.63
CA LYS A 16 -9.10 3.80 -19.76
C LYS A 16 -9.52 2.56 -18.95
N ASN A 17 -8.70 1.51 -18.94
CA ASN A 17 -8.99 0.30 -18.15
C ASN A 17 -8.91 0.59 -16.65
N ILE A 18 -7.87 1.30 -16.20
CA ILE A 18 -7.72 1.69 -14.79
C ILE A 18 -8.94 2.51 -14.34
N ILE A 19 -9.31 3.55 -15.08
CA ILE A 19 -10.50 4.39 -14.79
C ILE A 19 -11.76 3.52 -14.68
N LYS A 20 -12.01 2.66 -15.68
CA LYS A 20 -13.18 1.78 -15.67
C LYS A 20 -13.24 0.90 -14.43
N ARG A 21 -12.11 0.33 -14.03
CA ARG A 21 -12.01 -0.54 -12.85
C ARG A 21 -12.15 0.24 -11.54
N MET A 22 -11.61 1.45 -11.47
CA MET A 22 -11.82 2.33 -10.32
C MET A 22 -13.31 2.65 -10.14
N PHE A 23 -14.03 2.96 -11.22
CA PHE A 23 -15.49 3.18 -11.16
C PHE A 23 -16.27 1.95 -10.69
N LEU A 24 -15.79 0.72 -10.95
CA LEU A 24 -16.41 -0.49 -10.41
C LEU A 24 -16.35 -0.54 -8.87
N PHE A 25 -15.26 -0.05 -8.26
CA PHE A 25 -15.18 0.06 -6.80
C PHE A 25 -16.16 1.10 -6.22
N ALA A 26 -16.51 2.14 -6.99
CA ALA A 26 -17.52 3.13 -6.58
C ALA A 26 -18.97 2.63 -6.75
N LYS A 27 -19.20 1.54 -7.48
CA LYS A 27 -20.55 1.01 -7.78
C LYS A 27 -21.44 0.80 -6.55
N PRO A 28 -20.96 0.29 -5.39
CA PRO A 28 -21.79 0.16 -4.19
C PRO A 28 -22.33 1.51 -3.67
N PHE A 29 -21.63 2.60 -3.92
CA PHE A 29 -21.93 3.95 -3.42
C PHE A 29 -22.53 4.87 -4.49
N ARG A 30 -22.96 4.33 -5.64
CA ARG A 30 -23.47 5.11 -6.80
C ARG A 30 -24.60 6.08 -6.47
N LYS A 31 -25.46 5.74 -5.48
CA LYS A 31 -26.57 6.62 -5.07
C LYS A 31 -26.08 7.96 -4.52
N THR A 32 -25.03 7.93 -3.72
CA THR A 32 -24.41 9.13 -3.13
C THR A 32 -23.77 10.00 -4.22
N PHE A 33 -23.08 9.39 -5.18
CA PHE A 33 -22.50 10.11 -6.32
C PHE A 33 -23.58 10.71 -7.24
N TYR A 34 -24.65 9.98 -7.55
CA TYR A 34 -25.74 10.52 -8.36
C TYR A 34 -26.43 11.70 -7.69
N ALA A 35 -26.65 11.65 -6.36
CA ALA A 35 -27.19 12.77 -5.63
C ALA A 35 -26.25 14.00 -5.67
N ALA A 36 -24.93 13.79 -5.50
CA ALA A 36 -23.95 14.86 -5.62
C ALA A 36 -23.93 15.49 -7.03
N ILE A 37 -24.01 14.66 -8.09
CA ILE A 37 -24.09 15.11 -9.48
C ILE A 37 -25.36 15.91 -9.73
N PHE A 38 -26.49 15.47 -9.18
CA PHE A 38 -27.73 16.24 -9.24
C PHE A 38 -27.59 17.61 -8.61
N PHE A 39 -27.02 17.70 -7.38
CA PHE A 39 -26.76 18.99 -6.74
C PHE A 39 -25.75 19.85 -7.52
N ALA A 40 -24.76 19.24 -8.20
CA ALA A 40 -23.84 19.97 -9.07
C ALA A 40 -24.57 20.58 -10.28
N PHE A 41 -25.50 19.86 -10.85
CA PHE A 41 -26.36 20.37 -11.95
C PHE A 41 -27.25 21.53 -11.46
N VAL A 42 -27.93 21.35 -10.32
CA VAL A 42 -28.75 22.42 -9.73
C VAL A 42 -27.91 23.65 -9.38
N LEU A 43 -26.70 23.45 -8.85
CA LEU A 43 -25.76 24.54 -8.57
C LEU A 43 -25.41 25.34 -9.83
N SER A 44 -25.24 24.67 -10.98
CA SER A 44 -24.95 25.36 -12.25
C SER A 44 -26.12 26.25 -12.69
N ILE A 45 -27.37 25.84 -12.44
CA ILE A 45 -28.57 26.65 -12.71
C ILE A 45 -28.59 27.88 -11.81
N VAL A 46 -28.34 27.72 -10.49
CA VAL A 46 -28.32 28.85 -9.54
C VAL A 46 -27.23 29.85 -9.91
N ASN A 47 -26.08 29.38 -10.40
CA ASN A 47 -24.99 30.25 -10.89
C ASN A 47 -25.39 31.11 -12.11
N ILE A 48 -26.37 30.67 -12.92
CA ILE A 48 -26.95 31.49 -13.98
C ILE A 48 -27.96 32.51 -13.44
N LEU A 49 -28.79 32.09 -12.47
CA LEU A 49 -29.89 32.92 -11.97
C LEU A 49 -29.39 34.11 -11.14
N LEU A 50 -28.33 33.98 -10.40
CA LEU A 50 -27.82 35.08 -9.54
C LEU A 50 -27.42 36.34 -10.34
N PRO A 51 -26.63 36.24 -11.44
CA PRO A 51 -26.34 37.42 -12.28
C PRO A 51 -27.58 38.01 -12.92
N LEU A 52 -28.60 37.18 -13.28
CA LEU A 52 -29.87 37.68 -13.85
C LEU A 52 -30.68 38.55 -12.85
N ILE A 53 -30.63 38.23 -11.56
CA ILE A 53 -31.26 39.06 -10.53
C ILE A 53 -30.63 40.46 -10.53
N ILE A 54 -29.29 40.54 -10.56
CA ILE A 54 -28.60 41.83 -10.59
C ILE A 54 -28.86 42.55 -11.92
N GLN A 55 -28.82 41.83 -13.04
CA GLN A 55 -29.16 42.38 -14.37
C GLN A 55 -30.55 43.04 -14.34
N THR A 56 -31.57 42.30 -13.90
CA THR A 56 -32.95 42.79 -13.86
C THR A 56 -33.09 44.03 -12.99
N PHE A 57 -32.37 44.08 -11.86
CA PHE A 57 -32.39 45.26 -10.99
C PHE A 57 -31.73 46.46 -11.68
N MET A 58 -30.56 46.24 -12.33
CA MET A 58 -29.82 47.31 -12.98
C MET A 58 -30.62 47.90 -14.16
N ASP A 59 -31.17 47.04 -15.03
CA ASP A 59 -31.79 47.47 -16.28
C ASP A 59 -33.17 48.07 -16.06
N ASN A 60 -34.01 47.49 -15.20
CA ASN A 60 -35.39 47.97 -15.01
C ASN A 60 -35.54 49.12 -14.00
N TYR A 61 -34.65 49.19 -13.01
CA TYR A 61 -34.86 50.13 -11.90
C TYR A 61 -33.72 51.15 -11.73
N LEU A 62 -32.45 50.70 -11.84
CA LEU A 62 -31.33 51.60 -11.57
C LEU A 62 -31.09 52.54 -12.75
N THR A 63 -31.01 52.00 -13.97
CA THR A 63 -30.79 52.77 -15.22
C THR A 63 -31.93 53.74 -15.46
N ASN A 64 -33.17 53.37 -15.19
CA ASN A 64 -34.36 54.19 -15.35
C ASN A 64 -34.62 55.15 -14.18
N GLN A 65 -33.76 55.18 -13.16
CA GLN A 65 -33.89 55.98 -11.96
C GLN A 65 -35.24 55.79 -11.21
N THR A 66 -35.86 54.62 -11.35
CA THR A 66 -37.16 54.27 -10.72
C THR A 66 -36.98 53.46 -9.43
N ALA A 67 -35.74 53.28 -8.95
CA ALA A 67 -35.42 52.48 -7.77
C ALA A 67 -35.95 53.17 -6.49
N THR A 68 -36.98 52.59 -5.87
CA THR A 68 -37.46 52.98 -4.54
C THR A 68 -36.71 52.18 -3.46
N GLN A 69 -36.72 52.66 -2.22
CA GLN A 69 -36.15 51.92 -1.08
C GLN A 69 -36.71 50.48 -0.97
N GLN A 70 -37.99 50.29 -1.21
CA GLN A 70 -38.64 48.98 -1.16
C GLN A 70 -38.09 48.02 -2.24
N VAL A 71 -37.89 48.53 -3.47
CA VAL A 71 -37.29 47.75 -4.58
C VAL A 71 -35.87 47.36 -4.26
N ILE A 72 -35.07 48.27 -3.71
CA ILE A 72 -33.67 47.99 -3.31
C ILE A 72 -33.65 46.87 -2.26
N TYR A 73 -34.46 46.98 -1.20
CA TYR A 73 -34.51 45.94 -0.17
C TYR A 73 -35.01 44.60 -0.71
N PHE A 74 -35.98 44.60 -1.61
CA PHE A 74 -36.51 43.39 -2.24
C PHE A 74 -35.40 42.66 -3.05
N PHE A 75 -34.71 43.36 -3.92
CA PHE A 75 -33.65 42.74 -4.74
C PHE A 75 -32.45 42.34 -3.89
N ALA A 76 -32.08 43.12 -2.86
CA ALA A 76 -31.04 42.75 -1.92
C ALA A 76 -31.40 41.48 -1.15
N ALA A 77 -32.63 41.37 -0.64
CA ALA A 77 -33.12 40.18 0.05
C ALA A 77 -33.21 38.96 -0.90
N LEU A 78 -33.68 39.15 -2.14
CA LEU A 78 -33.77 38.11 -3.14
C LEU A 78 -32.37 37.56 -3.52
N TYR A 79 -31.40 38.44 -3.74
CA TYR A 79 -30.02 38.05 -4.01
C TYR A 79 -29.40 37.34 -2.81
N PHE A 80 -29.57 37.88 -1.59
CA PHE A 80 -29.08 37.26 -0.37
C PHE A 80 -29.65 35.83 -0.18
N PHE A 81 -30.97 35.68 -0.37
CA PHE A 81 -31.61 34.37 -0.32
C PHE A 81 -31.10 33.42 -1.40
N GLY A 82 -30.86 33.91 -2.62
CA GLY A 82 -30.27 33.16 -3.70
C GLY A 82 -28.86 32.67 -3.36
N VAL A 83 -28.02 33.50 -2.73
CA VAL A 83 -26.68 33.12 -2.26
C VAL A 83 -26.76 32.10 -1.13
N LEU A 84 -27.73 32.23 -0.20
CA LEU A 84 -27.96 31.25 0.85
C LEU A 84 -28.34 29.87 0.27
N VAL A 85 -29.26 29.84 -0.69
CA VAL A 85 -29.66 28.63 -1.41
C VAL A 85 -28.46 28.02 -2.12
N LYS A 86 -27.64 28.84 -2.80
CA LYS A 86 -26.39 28.42 -3.43
C LYS A 86 -25.45 27.75 -2.43
N ALA A 87 -25.27 28.35 -1.24
CA ALA A 87 -24.40 27.82 -0.21
C ALA A 87 -24.86 26.44 0.30
N VAL A 88 -26.20 26.30 0.52
CA VAL A 88 -26.81 25.03 0.94
C VAL A 88 -26.64 23.93 -0.12
N ILE A 89 -26.89 24.26 -1.39
CA ILE A 89 -26.74 23.32 -2.51
C ILE A 89 -25.28 22.91 -2.65
N TRP A 90 -24.35 23.86 -2.57
CA TRP A 90 -22.91 23.61 -2.64
C TRP A 90 -22.44 22.71 -1.48
N PHE A 91 -22.96 22.96 -0.25
CA PHE A 91 -22.69 22.09 0.89
C PHE A 91 -23.11 20.64 0.63
N PHE A 92 -24.35 20.41 0.19
CA PHE A 92 -24.84 19.05 -0.08
C PHE A 92 -24.09 18.38 -1.24
N GLN A 93 -23.79 19.10 -2.31
CA GLN A 93 -22.98 18.60 -3.41
C GLN A 93 -21.64 18.11 -2.90
N TRP A 94 -20.90 18.96 -2.18
CA TRP A 94 -19.55 18.66 -1.71
C TRP A 94 -19.56 17.55 -0.66
N PHE A 95 -20.47 17.63 0.31
CA PHE A 95 -20.61 16.63 1.38
C PHE A 95 -20.94 15.24 0.84
N LEU A 96 -21.93 15.12 -0.03
CA LEU A 96 -22.34 13.84 -0.60
C LEU A 96 -21.23 13.22 -1.47
N TYR A 97 -20.57 14.06 -2.28
CA TYR A 97 -19.46 13.56 -3.10
C TYR A 97 -18.28 13.09 -2.26
N SER A 98 -17.86 13.89 -1.28
CA SER A 98 -16.78 13.54 -0.36
C SER A 98 -17.10 12.27 0.43
N MET A 99 -18.34 12.12 0.89
CA MET A 99 -18.80 10.91 1.58
C MET A 99 -18.77 9.69 0.66
N GLY A 100 -19.19 9.83 -0.61
CA GLY A 100 -19.10 8.78 -1.61
C GLY A 100 -17.66 8.36 -1.89
N SER A 101 -16.77 9.33 -2.04
CA SER A 101 -15.33 9.12 -2.26
C SER A 101 -14.66 8.45 -1.05
N LEU A 102 -14.97 8.90 0.16
CA LEU A 102 -14.43 8.35 1.42
C LEU A 102 -14.87 6.89 1.63
N LYS A 103 -16.14 6.57 1.37
CA LYS A 103 -16.63 5.18 1.45
C LYS A 103 -16.00 4.29 0.37
N THR A 104 -15.77 4.82 -0.82
CA THR A 104 -15.07 4.10 -1.89
C THR A 104 -13.60 3.82 -1.50
N TYR A 105 -12.92 4.81 -0.96
CA TYR A 105 -11.56 4.70 -0.42
C TYR A 105 -11.48 3.62 0.68
N GLN A 106 -12.38 3.67 1.67
CA GLN A 106 -12.46 2.65 2.73
C GLN A 106 -12.67 1.25 2.15
N TYR A 107 -13.57 1.11 1.18
CA TYR A 107 -13.86 -0.16 0.52
C TYR A 107 -12.66 -0.72 -0.25
N ILE A 108 -11.94 0.14 -1.01
CA ILE A 108 -10.72 -0.27 -1.73
C ILE A 108 -9.66 -0.76 -0.74
N ARG A 109 -9.43 0.00 0.36
CA ARG A 109 -8.46 -0.38 1.40
C ARG A 109 -8.80 -1.72 2.04
N ALA A 110 -10.06 -1.96 2.39
CA ALA A 110 -10.51 -3.22 2.97
C ALA A 110 -10.31 -4.39 1.98
N LYS A 111 -10.69 -4.20 0.70
CA LYS A 111 -10.51 -5.23 -0.33
C LYS A 111 -9.03 -5.50 -0.64
N LEU A 112 -8.19 -4.48 -0.62
CA LEU A 112 -6.75 -4.63 -0.80
C LEU A 112 -6.14 -5.42 0.36
N PHE A 113 -6.55 -5.13 1.58
CA PHE A 113 -6.10 -5.85 2.77
C PHE A 113 -6.56 -7.32 2.76
N GLU A 114 -7.82 -7.59 2.42
CA GLU A 114 -8.34 -8.94 2.21
C GLU A 114 -7.53 -9.71 1.14
N LYS A 115 -7.22 -9.04 0.01
CA LYS A 115 -6.41 -9.63 -1.06
C LYS A 115 -5.00 -9.96 -0.59
N LEU A 116 -4.35 -9.08 0.16
CA LEU A 116 -3.00 -9.33 0.69
C LEU A 116 -2.98 -10.59 1.57
N HIS A 117 -4.00 -10.82 2.41
CA HIS A 117 -4.08 -12.03 3.23
C HIS A 117 -4.29 -13.31 2.43
N SER A 118 -4.77 -13.22 1.20
CA SER A 118 -4.93 -14.38 0.30
C SER A 118 -3.68 -14.72 -0.51
N LEU A 119 -2.69 -13.82 -0.55
CA LEU A 119 -1.45 -14.03 -1.32
C LEU A 119 -0.48 -14.96 -0.59
N GLY A 120 0.29 -15.71 -1.37
CA GLY A 120 1.33 -16.61 -0.89
C GLY A 120 2.60 -15.89 -0.44
N MET A 121 3.44 -16.59 0.31
CA MET A 121 4.72 -16.05 0.81
C MET A 121 5.63 -15.53 -0.30
N ARG A 122 5.59 -16.12 -1.49
CA ARG A 122 6.36 -15.66 -2.66
C ARG A 122 6.20 -14.19 -2.95
N TYR A 123 4.97 -13.67 -2.83
CA TYR A 123 4.70 -12.24 -3.02
C TYR A 123 5.41 -11.38 -1.96
N PHE A 124 5.38 -11.82 -0.70
CA PHE A 124 5.98 -11.09 0.43
C PHE A 124 7.50 -11.13 0.42
N ASP A 125 8.09 -12.25 -0.01
CA ASP A 125 9.54 -12.39 -0.13
C ASP A 125 10.12 -11.54 -1.28
N GLN A 126 9.34 -11.31 -2.34
CA GLN A 126 9.76 -10.50 -3.49
C GLN A 126 9.42 -9.02 -3.34
N THR A 127 8.54 -8.65 -2.41
CA THR A 127 8.05 -7.28 -2.26
C THR A 127 8.41 -6.72 -0.89
N PRO A 128 9.20 -5.63 -0.82
CA PRO A 128 9.56 -5.02 0.47
C PRO A 128 8.32 -4.60 1.27
N ALA A 129 8.28 -4.91 2.56
CA ALA A 129 7.15 -4.63 3.45
C ALA A 129 6.74 -3.14 3.44
N GLY A 130 7.71 -2.22 3.43
CA GLY A 130 7.45 -0.78 3.34
C GLY A 130 6.71 -0.38 2.05
N SER A 131 6.97 -1.07 0.92
CA SER A 131 6.25 -0.87 -0.33
C SER A 131 4.79 -1.31 -0.21
N ILE A 132 4.53 -2.45 0.45
CA ILE A 132 3.17 -2.96 0.67
C ILE A 132 2.38 -1.99 1.56
N VAL A 133 2.97 -1.55 2.68
CA VAL A 133 2.36 -0.57 3.58
C VAL A 133 2.04 0.73 2.83
N SER A 134 2.98 1.24 2.03
CA SER A 134 2.76 2.46 1.23
C SER A 134 1.61 2.29 0.23
N ARG A 135 1.45 1.12 -0.38
CA ARG A 135 0.32 0.85 -1.30
C ARG A 135 -1.03 0.81 -0.59
N VAL A 136 -1.08 0.28 0.65
CA VAL A 136 -2.32 0.20 1.43
C VAL A 136 -2.70 1.57 2.03
N SER A 137 -1.72 2.40 2.41
CA SER A 137 -1.95 3.71 3.03
C SER A 137 -1.91 4.85 2.00
N ASN A 138 -0.75 5.13 1.41
CA ASN A 138 -0.53 6.32 0.59
C ASN A 138 -1.18 6.23 -0.79
N ASP A 139 -1.04 5.09 -1.50
CA ASP A 139 -1.64 4.95 -2.83
C ASP A 139 -3.18 4.94 -2.75
N THR A 140 -3.77 4.38 -1.70
CA THR A 140 -5.23 4.45 -1.51
C THR A 140 -5.70 5.86 -1.17
N GLU A 141 -4.92 6.66 -0.43
CA GLU A 141 -5.21 8.07 -0.14
C GLU A 141 -5.11 8.93 -1.41
N THR A 142 -4.10 8.69 -2.24
CA THR A 142 -3.99 9.34 -3.56
C THR A 142 -5.22 9.05 -4.43
N LEU A 143 -5.83 7.87 -4.31
CA LEU A 143 -7.09 7.58 -5.00
C LEU A 143 -8.29 8.37 -4.44
N TYR A 144 -8.30 8.71 -3.16
CA TYR A 144 -9.34 9.61 -2.62
C TYR A 144 -9.26 10.99 -3.27
N GLU A 145 -8.06 11.55 -3.42
CA GLU A 145 -7.85 12.82 -4.12
C GLU A 145 -8.19 12.71 -5.62
N PHE A 146 -7.87 11.57 -6.25
CA PHE A 146 -8.20 11.29 -7.64
C PHE A 146 -9.70 11.37 -7.92
N TRP A 147 -10.57 10.90 -7.02
CA TRP A 147 -12.01 11.05 -7.16
C TRP A 147 -12.45 12.51 -7.22
N TYR A 148 -11.76 13.39 -6.52
CA TYR A 148 -12.06 14.81 -6.53
C TYR A 148 -11.86 15.46 -7.91
N VAL A 149 -10.94 14.95 -8.70
CA VAL A 149 -10.72 15.41 -10.09
C VAL A 149 -11.99 15.20 -10.95
N PHE A 150 -12.68 14.07 -10.77
CA PHE A 150 -13.91 13.82 -11.53
C PHE A 150 -15.04 14.79 -11.15
N LEU A 151 -15.15 15.16 -9.87
CA LEU A 151 -16.09 16.19 -9.47
C LEU A 151 -15.77 17.52 -10.13
N MET A 152 -14.49 17.93 -10.12
CA MET A 152 -14.06 19.19 -10.72
C MET A 152 -14.32 19.22 -12.23
N VAL A 153 -14.00 18.14 -12.94
CA VAL A 153 -14.27 18.04 -14.38
C VAL A 153 -15.78 18.13 -14.65
N LEU A 154 -16.60 17.41 -13.89
CA LEU A 154 -18.04 17.39 -14.10
C LEU A 154 -18.68 18.76 -13.79
N THR A 155 -18.33 19.37 -12.68
CA THR A 155 -18.81 20.73 -12.32
C THR A 155 -18.32 21.77 -13.30
N GLY A 156 -17.07 21.62 -13.80
CA GLY A 156 -16.53 22.48 -14.85
C GLY A 156 -17.32 22.36 -16.16
N ILE A 157 -17.66 21.14 -16.60
CA ILE A 157 -18.52 20.93 -17.78
C ILE A 157 -19.88 21.59 -17.59
N PHE A 158 -20.52 21.40 -16.44
CA PHE A 158 -21.81 22.04 -16.16
C PHE A 158 -21.70 23.57 -16.16
N ALA A 159 -20.64 24.13 -15.56
CA ALA A 159 -20.41 25.57 -15.55
C ALA A 159 -20.19 26.14 -16.95
N VAL A 160 -19.39 25.47 -17.79
CA VAL A 160 -19.16 25.88 -19.18
C VAL A 160 -20.44 25.84 -20.00
N VAL A 161 -21.15 24.69 -19.97
CA VAL A 161 -22.40 24.52 -20.73
C VAL A 161 -23.45 25.54 -20.27
N SER A 162 -23.62 25.73 -18.97
CA SER A 162 -24.59 26.66 -18.42
C SER A 162 -24.26 28.13 -18.73
N SER A 163 -22.98 28.51 -18.65
CA SER A 163 -22.52 29.85 -19.02
C SER A 163 -22.76 30.18 -20.49
N PHE A 164 -22.41 29.26 -21.40
CA PHE A 164 -22.71 29.44 -22.83
C PHE A 164 -24.23 29.46 -23.11
N ALA A 165 -25.02 28.60 -22.48
CA ALA A 165 -26.47 28.63 -22.63
C ALA A 165 -27.05 30.01 -22.21
N ALA A 166 -26.56 30.60 -21.12
CA ALA A 166 -26.95 31.94 -20.69
C ALA A 166 -26.47 33.02 -21.67
N MET A 167 -25.24 32.95 -22.16
CA MET A 167 -24.70 33.90 -23.13
C MET A 167 -25.45 33.86 -24.46
N PHE A 168 -25.78 32.67 -24.97
CA PHE A 168 -26.58 32.50 -26.20
C PHE A 168 -27.99 33.08 -26.06
N ARG A 169 -28.58 33.03 -24.86
CA ARG A 169 -29.89 33.65 -24.60
C ARG A 169 -29.85 35.17 -24.62
N ILE A 170 -28.73 35.77 -24.23
CA ILE A 170 -28.53 37.22 -24.18
C ILE A 170 -28.21 37.75 -25.59
N ASN A 171 -27.11 37.28 -26.17
CA ASN A 171 -26.69 37.73 -27.50
C ASN A 171 -25.91 36.61 -28.23
N VAL A 172 -26.53 36.07 -29.28
CA VAL A 172 -25.98 34.95 -30.07
C VAL A 172 -24.66 35.32 -30.73
N LYS A 173 -24.54 36.55 -31.27
CA LYS A 173 -23.36 37.03 -32.00
C LYS A 173 -22.13 37.05 -31.07
N ILE A 174 -22.28 37.64 -29.89
CA ILE A 174 -21.19 37.75 -28.93
C ILE A 174 -20.86 36.38 -28.29
N ALA A 175 -21.87 35.53 -28.05
CA ALA A 175 -21.67 34.17 -27.55
C ALA A 175 -20.87 33.32 -28.55
N LEU A 176 -21.14 33.40 -29.86
CA LEU A 176 -20.38 32.73 -30.92
C LEU A 176 -18.93 33.22 -30.98
N LEU A 177 -18.70 34.53 -30.82
CA LEU A 177 -17.35 35.09 -30.76
C LEU A 177 -16.57 34.56 -29.56
N ASN A 178 -17.21 34.44 -28.39
CA ASN A 178 -16.58 33.86 -27.20
C ASN A 178 -16.36 32.35 -27.30
N LEU A 179 -17.17 31.64 -28.09
CA LEU A 179 -16.98 30.19 -28.32
C LEU A 179 -15.63 29.89 -29.01
N ILE A 180 -15.05 30.83 -29.74
CA ILE A 180 -13.72 30.70 -30.37
C ILE A 180 -12.62 30.48 -29.33
N PHE A 181 -12.77 31.02 -28.13
CA PHE A 181 -11.79 30.82 -27.06
C PHE A 181 -11.75 29.39 -26.53
N LEU A 182 -12.83 28.59 -26.69
CA LEU A 182 -12.85 27.20 -26.22
C LEU A 182 -11.80 26.31 -26.92
N PRO A 183 -11.72 26.24 -28.27
CA PRO A 183 -10.68 25.46 -28.93
C PRO A 183 -9.29 26.04 -28.68
N ILE A 184 -9.13 27.37 -28.56
CA ILE A 184 -7.85 27.98 -28.21
C ILE A 184 -7.39 27.52 -26.83
N LEU A 185 -8.26 27.56 -25.83
CA LEU A 185 -7.98 27.04 -24.50
C LEU A 185 -7.60 25.55 -24.53
N MET A 186 -8.32 24.73 -25.30
CA MET A 186 -7.99 23.31 -25.46
C MET A 186 -6.58 23.10 -26.02
N VAL A 187 -6.16 23.89 -27.00
CA VAL A 187 -4.80 23.84 -27.56
C VAL A 187 -3.77 24.29 -26.51
N VAL A 188 -4.04 25.36 -25.78
CA VAL A 188 -3.16 25.86 -24.70
C VAL A 188 -2.99 24.80 -23.62
N ILE A 189 -4.08 24.17 -23.16
CA ILE A 189 -4.06 23.11 -22.15
C ILE A 189 -3.24 21.92 -22.66
N TRP A 190 -3.47 21.48 -23.89
CA TRP A 190 -2.74 20.38 -24.51
C TRP A 190 -1.24 20.66 -24.61
N TYR A 191 -0.86 21.87 -25.04
CA TYR A 191 0.54 22.29 -25.14
C TYR A 191 1.20 22.35 -23.77
N TYR A 192 0.52 22.98 -22.79
CA TYR A 192 0.97 23.03 -21.42
C TYR A 192 1.19 21.62 -20.85
N GLN A 193 0.23 20.71 -21.01
CA GLN A 193 0.33 19.34 -20.52
C GLN A 193 1.54 18.60 -21.10
N LYS A 194 1.75 18.73 -22.42
CA LYS A 194 2.88 18.10 -23.11
C LYS A 194 4.23 18.60 -22.58
N PHE A 195 4.35 19.89 -22.31
CA PHE A 195 5.58 20.51 -21.87
C PHE A 195 5.81 20.32 -20.35
N SER A 196 4.81 20.60 -19.54
CA SER A 196 4.86 20.50 -18.08
C SER A 196 5.10 19.07 -17.59
N SER A 197 4.50 18.06 -18.23
CA SER A 197 4.66 16.66 -17.81
C SER A 197 6.09 16.15 -17.89
N ARG A 198 6.91 16.68 -18.81
CA ARG A 198 8.34 16.35 -18.91
C ARG A 198 9.13 16.92 -17.73
N ILE A 199 8.90 18.20 -17.43
CA ILE A 199 9.56 18.89 -16.31
C ILE A 199 9.14 18.27 -14.98
N TYR A 200 7.84 17.95 -14.82
CA TYR A 200 7.33 17.31 -13.64
C TYR A 200 7.99 15.95 -13.37
N ARG A 201 8.19 15.13 -14.41
CA ARG A 201 8.91 13.84 -14.27
C ARG A 201 10.36 14.05 -13.83
N GLN A 202 11.08 14.99 -14.44
CA GLN A 202 12.45 15.31 -14.04
C GLN A 202 12.53 15.78 -12.58
N MET A 203 11.59 16.63 -12.16
CA MET A 203 11.49 17.08 -10.77
C MET A 203 11.25 15.92 -9.81
N ARG A 204 10.32 15.00 -10.13
CA ARG A 204 10.04 13.81 -9.32
C ARG A 204 11.25 12.87 -9.24
N GLU A 205 11.98 12.70 -10.32
CA GLU A 205 13.19 11.89 -10.35
C GLU A 205 14.28 12.49 -9.43
N LYS A 206 14.51 13.81 -9.50
CA LYS A 206 15.46 14.50 -8.62
C LYS A 206 15.05 14.44 -7.15
N LEU A 207 13.75 14.57 -6.85
CA LEU A 207 13.22 14.40 -5.50
C LEU A 207 13.45 12.97 -4.99
N SER A 208 13.26 11.97 -5.85
CA SER A 208 13.52 10.57 -5.50
C SER A 208 15.00 10.33 -5.18
N GLN A 209 15.92 10.89 -5.97
CA GLN A 209 17.36 10.82 -5.71
C GLN A 209 17.73 11.48 -4.37
N LEU A 210 17.14 12.64 -4.07
CA LEU A 210 17.33 13.35 -2.80
C LEU A 210 16.86 12.50 -1.61
N ASN A 211 15.66 11.92 -1.70
CA ASN A 211 15.12 11.07 -0.65
C ASN A 211 15.94 9.78 -0.45
N THR A 212 16.48 9.21 -1.52
CA THR A 212 17.38 8.05 -1.44
C THR A 212 18.65 8.41 -0.66
N LYS A 213 19.33 9.52 -1.02
CA LYS A 213 20.51 9.98 -0.30
C LYS A 213 20.24 10.29 1.16
N LEU A 214 19.09 10.93 1.45
CA LEU A 214 18.68 11.21 2.83
C LEU A 214 18.49 9.92 3.63
N ASN A 215 17.79 8.95 3.06
CA ASN A 215 17.56 7.66 3.71
C ASN A 215 18.87 6.87 3.93
N GLU A 216 19.77 6.86 2.96
CA GLU A 216 21.10 6.25 3.07
C GLU A 216 21.94 6.92 4.16
N SER A 217 21.94 8.26 4.20
CA SER A 217 22.68 9.03 5.23
C SER A 217 22.14 8.78 6.63
N ILE A 218 20.82 8.77 6.82
CA ILE A 218 20.21 8.50 8.13
C ILE A 218 20.50 7.07 8.57
N SER A 219 20.33 6.09 7.69
CA SER A 219 20.57 4.67 8.00
C SER A 219 22.05 4.37 8.23
N GLY A 220 22.94 5.08 7.55
CA GLY A 220 24.39 4.93 7.68
C GLY A 220 25.04 5.92 8.66
N MET A 221 24.29 6.67 9.48
CA MET A 221 24.82 7.78 10.27
C MET A 221 25.98 7.37 11.19
N GLN A 222 25.90 6.22 11.83
CA GLN A 222 26.97 5.69 12.68
C GLN A 222 28.30 5.50 11.90
N ILE A 223 28.20 5.00 10.66
CA ILE A 223 29.37 4.78 9.78
C ILE A 223 29.92 6.14 9.34
N ILE A 224 29.04 7.07 8.96
CA ILE A 224 29.40 8.41 8.51
C ILE A 224 30.20 9.14 9.59
N GLN A 225 29.70 9.13 10.82
CA GLN A 225 30.37 9.73 11.99
C GLN A 225 31.67 9.02 12.33
N GLN A 226 31.69 7.68 12.31
CA GLN A 226 32.89 6.88 12.58
C GLN A 226 34.05 7.22 11.63
N PHE A 227 33.73 7.44 10.35
CA PHE A 227 34.72 7.74 9.31
C PHE A 227 34.86 9.23 9.01
N ARG A 228 34.18 10.11 9.76
CA ARG A 228 34.21 11.58 9.62
C ARG A 228 33.93 12.05 8.18
N GLN A 229 32.90 11.50 7.54
CA GLN A 229 32.56 11.79 6.15
C GLN A 229 31.41 12.81 6.02
N GLU A 230 31.05 13.51 7.12
CA GLU A 230 29.93 14.45 7.15
C GLU A 230 30.09 15.57 6.12
N ALA A 231 31.27 16.16 6.01
CA ALA A 231 31.52 17.27 5.08
C ALA A 231 31.34 16.85 3.63
N ARG A 232 31.89 15.70 3.22
CA ARG A 232 31.76 15.17 1.86
C ARG A 232 30.30 14.84 1.53
N LEU A 233 29.58 14.20 2.44
CA LEU A 233 28.17 13.83 2.20
C LEU A 233 27.26 15.04 2.19
N ASN A 234 27.54 16.10 2.98
CA ASN A 234 26.85 17.37 2.89
C ASN A 234 27.04 18.03 1.53
N GLU A 235 28.26 18.07 1.00
CA GLU A 235 28.52 18.60 -0.35
C GLU A 235 27.77 17.82 -1.44
N GLU A 236 27.77 16.48 -1.37
CA GLU A 236 27.01 15.62 -2.29
C GLU A 236 25.51 15.82 -2.17
N PHE A 237 25.01 16.04 -0.96
CA PHE A 237 23.59 16.30 -0.70
C PHE A 237 23.20 17.68 -1.25
N GLU A 238 23.98 18.73 -0.98
CA GLU A 238 23.76 20.08 -1.49
C GLU A 238 23.73 20.10 -3.01
N ALA A 239 24.67 19.43 -3.69
CA ALA A 239 24.67 19.33 -5.15
C ALA A 239 23.38 18.69 -5.69
N THR A 240 22.88 17.64 -5.02
CA THR A 240 21.63 16.98 -5.43
C THR A 240 20.41 17.86 -5.13
N ASN A 241 20.42 18.57 -4.00
CA ASN A 241 19.38 19.52 -3.61
C ASN A 241 19.31 20.72 -4.56
N ASP A 242 20.46 21.23 -5.00
CA ASP A 242 20.53 22.27 -6.02
C ASP A 242 19.97 21.82 -7.36
N ASP A 243 20.24 20.61 -7.78
CA ASP A 243 19.67 20.03 -9.00
C ASP A 243 18.14 19.89 -8.90
N TYR A 244 17.64 19.46 -7.74
CA TYR A 244 16.20 19.45 -7.47
C TYR A 244 15.63 20.87 -7.52
N LEU A 245 16.29 21.86 -6.89
CA LEU A 245 15.88 23.25 -6.89
C LEU A 245 15.80 23.82 -8.32
N LYS A 246 16.80 23.55 -9.19
CA LYS A 246 16.79 23.96 -10.60
C LYS A 246 15.57 23.42 -11.35
N THR A 247 15.25 22.13 -11.15
CA THR A 247 14.06 21.52 -11.78
C THR A 247 12.76 22.10 -11.21
N ARG A 248 12.73 22.42 -9.91
CA ARG A 248 11.59 23.07 -9.25
C ARG A 248 11.38 24.49 -9.79
N TYR A 249 12.45 25.26 -9.97
CA TYR A 249 12.38 26.58 -10.62
C TYR A 249 11.89 26.49 -12.07
N ALA A 250 12.35 25.49 -12.83
CA ALA A 250 11.85 25.29 -14.19
C ALA A 250 10.34 25.00 -14.20
N MET A 251 9.83 24.21 -13.24
CA MET A 251 8.41 23.94 -13.07
C MET A 251 7.62 25.21 -12.71
N ILE A 252 8.10 25.98 -11.72
CA ILE A 252 7.47 27.25 -11.33
C ILE A 252 7.44 28.23 -12.51
N ARG A 253 8.55 28.38 -13.24
CA ARG A 253 8.61 29.25 -14.41
C ARG A 253 7.63 28.81 -15.51
N THR A 254 7.51 27.52 -15.75
CA THR A 254 6.57 26.97 -16.72
C THR A 254 5.13 27.27 -16.32
N ASN A 255 4.78 27.06 -15.05
CA ASN A 255 3.45 27.37 -14.52
C ASN A 255 3.17 28.88 -14.59
N ALA A 256 4.14 29.71 -14.19
CA ALA A 256 4.00 31.15 -14.17
C ALA A 256 3.91 31.77 -15.59
N LEU A 257 4.45 31.13 -16.61
CA LEU A 257 4.40 31.67 -17.98
C LEU A 257 3.23 31.08 -18.80
N LEU A 258 2.97 29.77 -18.68
CA LEU A 258 2.08 29.05 -19.60
C LEU A 258 0.71 28.74 -19.01
N LEU A 259 0.53 28.81 -17.68
CA LEU A 259 -0.70 28.37 -17.03
C LEU A 259 -1.66 29.57 -16.80
N SER A 260 -1.55 30.17 -15.63
CA SER A 260 -2.48 31.21 -15.18
C SER A 260 -2.45 32.47 -16.04
N PRO A 261 -1.27 33.03 -16.45
CA PRO A 261 -1.25 34.28 -17.23
C PRO A 261 -1.86 34.14 -18.63
N ILE A 262 -1.67 33.00 -19.32
CA ILE A 262 -2.27 32.81 -20.64
C ILE A 262 -3.78 32.75 -20.55
N ILE A 263 -4.33 32.00 -19.56
CA ILE A 263 -5.76 31.92 -19.36
C ILE A 263 -6.33 33.31 -18.98
N SER A 264 -5.65 34.03 -18.08
CA SER A 264 -6.03 35.39 -17.70
C SER A 264 -5.98 36.36 -18.88
N LEU A 265 -4.99 36.22 -19.76
CA LEU A 265 -4.90 37.02 -21.00
C LEU A 265 -6.06 36.70 -21.94
N LEU A 266 -6.37 35.42 -22.16
CA LEU A 266 -7.49 35.01 -23.00
C LEU A 266 -8.83 35.47 -22.41
N TYR A 267 -8.97 35.42 -21.09
CA TYR A 267 -10.13 35.98 -20.38
C TYR A 267 -10.23 37.49 -20.60
N ALA A 268 -9.16 38.24 -20.45
CA ALA A 268 -9.14 39.69 -20.68
C ALA A 268 -9.48 40.01 -22.14
N LEU A 269 -8.94 39.24 -23.11
CA LEU A 269 -9.26 39.40 -24.54
C LEU A 269 -10.75 39.09 -24.82
N ALA A 270 -11.32 38.05 -24.18
CA ALA A 270 -12.73 37.74 -24.32
C ALA A 270 -13.64 38.85 -23.79
N ILE A 271 -13.27 39.45 -22.65
CA ILE A 271 -13.96 40.63 -22.07
C ILE A 271 -13.81 41.82 -23.04
N ALA A 272 -12.60 42.16 -23.45
CA ALA A 272 -12.34 43.30 -24.33
C ALA A 272 -13.11 43.17 -25.66
N LEU A 273 -13.10 41.99 -26.28
CA LEU A 273 -13.85 41.68 -27.49
C LEU A 273 -15.37 41.88 -27.28
N SER A 274 -15.88 41.36 -26.21
CA SER A 274 -17.31 41.46 -25.87
C SER A 274 -17.72 42.92 -25.63
N LEU A 275 -16.93 43.68 -24.84
CA LEU A 275 -17.19 45.09 -24.58
C LEU A 275 -17.06 45.95 -25.86
N THR A 276 -16.14 45.61 -26.76
CA THR A 276 -16.02 46.30 -28.05
C THR A 276 -17.26 46.13 -28.90
N VAL A 277 -17.79 44.88 -28.99
CA VAL A 277 -19.01 44.61 -29.77
C VAL A 277 -20.21 45.28 -29.13
N PHE A 278 -20.37 45.19 -27.80
CA PHE A 278 -21.43 45.93 -27.09
C PHE A 278 -21.30 47.44 -27.27
N GLY A 279 -20.06 47.98 -27.29
CA GLY A 279 -19.83 49.39 -27.52
C GLY A 279 -20.25 49.85 -28.92
N PHE A 280 -19.96 49.06 -29.97
CA PHE A 280 -20.46 49.34 -31.32
C PHE A 280 -21.99 49.23 -31.40
N ASP A 281 -22.56 48.18 -30.84
CA ASP A 281 -24.04 48.01 -30.83
C ASP A 281 -24.72 49.17 -30.03
N ALA A 282 -24.06 49.74 -29.02
CA ALA A 282 -24.51 50.90 -28.24
C ALA A 282 -24.54 52.23 -29.03
N LEU A 283 -23.75 52.34 -30.08
CA LEU A 283 -23.80 53.53 -30.98
C LEU A 283 -25.04 53.53 -31.85
N GLU A 284 -25.63 52.32 -32.11
CA GLU A 284 -26.82 52.17 -32.96
C GLU A 284 -28.11 52.16 -32.12
N SER A 285 -28.05 51.61 -30.89
CA SER A 285 -29.21 51.51 -30.01
C SER A 285 -28.77 51.47 -28.54
N PRO A 286 -29.56 52.04 -27.61
CA PRO A 286 -29.26 52.00 -26.15
C PRO A 286 -29.13 50.56 -25.67
N ILE A 287 -28.00 50.22 -25.00
CA ILE A 287 -27.78 48.91 -24.41
C ILE A 287 -27.94 49.00 -22.89
N GLU A 288 -28.58 47.99 -22.35
CA GLU A 288 -28.81 47.84 -20.92
C GLU A 288 -27.48 47.51 -20.20
N VAL A 289 -27.12 48.26 -19.15
CA VAL A 289 -25.85 48.09 -18.42
C VAL A 289 -25.80 46.75 -17.66
N GLY A 290 -26.94 46.31 -17.12
CA GLY A 290 -27.04 45.02 -16.44
C GLY A 290 -26.82 43.83 -17.33
N LEU A 291 -27.17 43.96 -18.62
CA LEU A 291 -26.89 42.93 -19.63
C LEU A 291 -25.38 42.75 -19.79
N ILE A 292 -24.59 43.83 -19.87
CA ILE A 292 -23.11 43.78 -19.95
C ILE A 292 -22.54 43.11 -18.69
N PHE A 293 -23.08 43.48 -17.49
CA PHE A 293 -22.66 42.86 -16.23
C PHE A 293 -22.91 41.34 -16.21
N ALA A 294 -24.11 40.92 -16.56
CA ALA A 294 -24.44 39.49 -16.60
C ALA A 294 -23.54 38.73 -17.60
N PHE A 295 -23.33 39.30 -18.79
CA PHE A 295 -22.51 38.68 -19.82
C PHE A 295 -21.04 38.52 -19.39
N THR A 296 -20.45 39.55 -18.80
CA THR A 296 -19.07 39.47 -18.28
C THR A 296 -18.93 38.46 -17.15
N THR A 297 -19.95 38.33 -16.29
CA THR A 297 -20.00 37.31 -15.23
C THR A 297 -20.06 35.89 -15.82
N TYR A 298 -20.80 35.67 -16.91
CA TYR A 298 -20.85 34.37 -17.58
C TYR A 298 -19.54 34.03 -18.30
N ILE A 299 -18.83 35.00 -18.88
CA ILE A 299 -17.46 34.79 -19.39
C ILE A 299 -16.55 34.31 -18.27
N GLN A 300 -16.59 34.93 -17.10
CA GLN A 300 -15.83 34.49 -15.93
C GLN A 300 -16.19 33.06 -15.51
N GLY A 301 -17.48 32.73 -15.50
CA GLY A 301 -18.01 31.38 -15.21
C GLY A 301 -17.50 30.29 -16.17
N PHE A 302 -17.15 30.67 -17.42
CA PHE A 302 -16.53 29.80 -18.40
C PHE A 302 -15.02 29.62 -18.14
N PHE A 303 -14.26 30.67 -17.83
CA PHE A 303 -12.81 30.61 -17.70
C PHE A 303 -12.35 30.00 -16.35
N ASN A 304 -13.04 30.28 -15.24
CA ASN A 304 -12.66 29.82 -13.91
C ASN A 304 -12.51 28.28 -13.81
N PRO A 305 -13.42 27.43 -14.29
CA PRO A 305 -13.28 26.00 -14.24
C PRO A 305 -12.06 25.50 -15.04
N MET A 306 -11.70 26.16 -16.13
CA MET A 306 -10.54 25.80 -16.95
C MET A 306 -9.24 25.97 -16.16
N THR A 307 -9.10 27.06 -15.39
CA THR A 307 -7.94 27.26 -14.53
C THR A 307 -7.86 26.16 -13.47
N GLN A 308 -8.97 25.85 -12.79
CA GLN A 308 -9.02 24.82 -11.76
C GLN A 308 -8.70 23.42 -12.30
N MET A 309 -9.20 23.07 -13.49
CA MET A 309 -8.91 21.77 -14.11
C MET A 309 -7.43 21.55 -14.36
N MET A 310 -6.65 22.60 -14.62
CA MET A 310 -5.21 22.48 -14.85
C MET A 310 -4.44 22.19 -13.56
N ASP A 311 -4.88 22.70 -12.42
CA ASP A 311 -4.27 22.43 -11.12
C ASP A 311 -4.41 20.95 -10.71
N PHE A 312 -5.49 20.29 -11.14
CA PHE A 312 -5.77 18.88 -10.83
C PHE A 312 -5.13 17.87 -11.79
N LEU A 313 -4.41 18.32 -12.81
CA LEU A 313 -3.78 17.42 -13.78
C LEU A 313 -2.70 16.52 -13.13
N SER A 314 -1.93 17.06 -12.19
CA SER A 314 -0.95 16.28 -11.42
C SER A 314 -1.63 15.23 -10.55
N VAL A 315 -2.71 15.60 -9.87
CA VAL A 315 -3.51 14.69 -9.03
C VAL A 315 -4.09 13.55 -9.87
N PHE A 316 -4.56 13.85 -11.08
CA PHE A 316 -5.02 12.82 -12.02
C PHE A 316 -3.90 11.83 -12.37
N THR A 317 -2.72 12.35 -12.69
CA THR A 317 -1.56 11.51 -13.06
C THR A 317 -1.10 10.64 -11.89
N ASP A 318 -0.97 11.22 -10.70
CA ASP A 318 -0.59 10.50 -9.48
C ASP A 318 -1.64 9.43 -9.13
N GLY A 319 -2.93 9.75 -9.25
CA GLY A 319 -4.02 8.81 -9.05
C GLY A 319 -4.02 7.64 -10.05
N MET A 320 -3.65 7.90 -11.31
CA MET A 320 -3.51 6.84 -12.33
C MET A 320 -2.39 5.86 -11.97
N VAL A 321 -1.25 6.37 -11.48
CA VAL A 321 -0.12 5.55 -11.05
C VAL A 321 -0.51 4.74 -9.81
N ALA A 322 -1.11 5.37 -8.80
CA ALA A 322 -1.60 4.71 -7.59
C ALA A 322 -2.63 3.60 -7.93
N GLY A 323 -3.59 3.92 -8.80
CA GLY A 323 -4.59 2.97 -9.29
C GLY A 323 -3.97 1.77 -10.01
N SER A 324 -2.97 1.99 -10.87
CA SER A 324 -2.24 0.90 -11.54
C SER A 324 -1.56 -0.03 -10.53
N ARG A 325 -0.89 0.51 -9.50
CA ARG A 325 -0.22 -0.28 -8.47
C ARG A 325 -1.20 -1.11 -7.64
N ILE A 326 -2.31 -0.51 -7.23
CA ILE A 326 -3.36 -1.20 -6.49
C ILE A 326 -3.95 -2.33 -7.33
N LEU A 327 -4.25 -2.07 -8.60
CA LEU A 327 -4.78 -3.08 -9.50
C LEU A 327 -3.80 -4.23 -9.75
N LYS A 328 -2.48 -3.96 -9.82
CA LYS A 328 -1.47 -5.03 -9.91
C LYS A 328 -1.53 -5.98 -8.71
N ILE A 329 -1.78 -5.47 -7.49
CA ILE A 329 -1.97 -6.35 -6.32
C ILE A 329 -3.29 -7.13 -6.42
N MET A 330 -4.37 -6.44 -6.80
CA MET A 330 -5.69 -7.06 -6.93
C MET A 330 -5.73 -8.18 -7.98
N ASP A 331 -4.90 -8.05 -9.03
CA ASP A 331 -4.79 -8.99 -10.14
C ASP A 331 -3.72 -10.06 -9.92
N ASN A 332 -2.95 -9.98 -8.83
CA ASN A 332 -1.95 -10.98 -8.53
C ASN A 332 -2.64 -12.32 -8.19
N GLU A 333 -2.26 -13.39 -8.90
CA GLU A 333 -2.80 -14.74 -8.74
C GLU A 333 -1.86 -15.68 -7.96
N GLU A 334 -0.79 -15.15 -7.37
CA GLU A 334 0.12 -15.91 -6.52
C GLU A 334 -0.50 -16.17 -5.15
N TYR A 335 -1.50 -17.03 -5.09
CA TYR A 335 -2.17 -17.41 -3.86
C TYR A 335 -1.32 -18.36 -3.00
N THR A 336 -1.68 -18.48 -1.73
CA THR A 336 -1.16 -19.54 -0.85
C THR A 336 -1.42 -20.91 -1.47
N PRO A 337 -0.52 -21.90 -1.27
CA PRO A 337 -0.76 -23.28 -1.72
C PRO A 337 -2.14 -23.78 -1.27
N GLN A 338 -2.88 -24.34 -2.20
CA GLN A 338 -4.24 -24.83 -1.95
C GLN A 338 -4.22 -26.28 -1.48
N GLN A 339 -5.16 -26.62 -0.62
CA GLN A 339 -5.40 -28.00 -0.18
C GLN A 339 -6.47 -28.65 -1.07
N ASN A 340 -6.56 -29.99 -1.02
CA ASN A 340 -7.60 -30.69 -1.75
C ASN A 340 -8.99 -30.26 -1.27
N PRO A 341 -9.99 -30.14 -2.17
CA PRO A 341 -11.33 -29.69 -1.78
C PRO A 341 -11.99 -30.54 -0.68
N ASP A 342 -11.66 -31.84 -0.65
CA ASP A 342 -12.20 -32.80 0.31
C ASP A 342 -11.25 -33.05 1.50
N ALA A 343 -10.29 -32.16 1.72
CA ALA A 343 -9.33 -32.27 2.80
C ALA A 343 -10.02 -32.33 4.17
N SER A 344 -9.83 -33.43 4.88
CA SER A 344 -10.49 -33.71 6.19
C SER A 344 -9.66 -34.59 7.10
N GLN A 345 -8.43 -34.95 6.68
CA GLN A 345 -7.56 -35.82 7.48
C GLN A 345 -7.06 -35.10 8.74
N THR A 346 -6.74 -35.87 9.78
CA THR A 346 -6.24 -35.39 11.06
C THR A 346 -4.86 -35.97 11.35
N ILE A 347 -3.94 -35.15 11.90
CA ILE A 347 -2.60 -35.57 12.30
C ILE A 347 -2.66 -36.18 13.70
N THR A 348 -2.27 -37.48 13.80
CA THR A 348 -2.37 -38.26 15.05
C THR A 348 -1.01 -38.60 15.64
N LYS A 349 -0.08 -39.14 14.84
CA LYS A 349 1.24 -39.60 15.28
C LYS A 349 2.35 -38.63 14.93
N GLY A 350 2.22 -37.93 13.79
CA GLY A 350 3.19 -36.98 13.31
C GLY A 350 4.37 -37.63 12.55
N LYS A 351 4.19 -38.84 11.94
CA LYS A 351 5.17 -39.39 10.99
C LYS A 351 5.28 -38.45 9.77
N ILE A 352 6.49 -38.09 9.36
CA ILE A 352 6.72 -37.28 8.18
C ILE A 352 7.53 -38.07 7.16
N GLU A 353 7.10 -38.06 5.90
CA GLU A 353 7.82 -38.74 4.83
C GLU A 353 7.88 -37.85 3.59
N PHE A 354 9.09 -37.59 3.12
CA PHE A 354 9.37 -36.96 1.84
C PHE A 354 9.68 -38.03 0.81
N ARG A 355 8.97 -38.04 -0.32
CA ARG A 355 9.16 -38.95 -1.43
C ARG A 355 9.52 -38.19 -2.68
N ASN A 356 10.81 -38.21 -3.04
CA ASN A 356 11.35 -37.65 -4.29
C ASN A 356 10.90 -36.19 -4.55
N VAL A 357 10.94 -35.35 -3.51
CA VAL A 357 10.44 -33.97 -3.56
C VAL A 357 11.46 -33.05 -4.23
N SER A 358 11.03 -32.38 -5.30
CA SER A 358 11.79 -31.32 -5.98
C SER A 358 11.04 -29.99 -5.87
N PHE A 359 11.80 -28.90 -5.67
CA PHE A 359 11.23 -27.58 -5.46
C PHE A 359 12.07 -26.46 -6.08
N SER A 360 11.39 -25.46 -6.63
CA SER A 360 11.97 -24.24 -7.21
C SER A 360 11.17 -23.00 -6.81
N TYR A 361 11.85 -21.91 -6.43
CA TYR A 361 11.20 -20.62 -6.16
C TYR A 361 10.80 -19.87 -7.44
N ASP A 362 11.55 -20.03 -8.52
CA ASP A 362 11.37 -19.31 -9.79
C ASP A 362 10.74 -20.16 -10.90
N GLY A 363 10.54 -21.45 -10.65
CA GLY A 363 10.04 -22.43 -11.62
C GLY A 363 11.08 -22.82 -12.70
N LYS A 364 12.35 -22.39 -12.55
CA LYS A 364 13.42 -22.66 -13.52
C LYS A 364 14.57 -23.45 -12.92
N ASN A 365 15.02 -23.03 -11.74
CA ASN A 365 16.15 -23.64 -11.06
C ASN A 365 15.67 -24.35 -9.80
N ASN A 366 15.91 -25.65 -9.72
CA ASN A 366 15.57 -26.41 -8.53
C ASN A 366 16.50 -26.03 -7.38
N VAL A 367 15.91 -25.74 -6.23
CA VAL A 367 16.60 -25.52 -4.96
C VAL A 367 16.58 -26.80 -4.12
N LEU A 368 15.58 -27.66 -4.31
CA LEU A 368 15.55 -29.02 -3.79
C LEU A 368 15.47 -30.01 -4.95
N ASN A 369 16.32 -31.06 -4.92
CA ASN A 369 16.42 -32.07 -5.94
C ASN A 369 16.18 -33.45 -5.31
N HIS A 370 15.03 -34.06 -5.61
CA HIS A 370 14.70 -35.45 -5.26
C HIS A 370 14.91 -35.79 -3.78
N ILE A 371 14.52 -34.89 -2.88
CA ILE A 371 14.63 -35.07 -1.43
C ILE A 371 13.75 -36.22 -0.99
N SER A 372 14.33 -37.21 -0.31
CA SER A 372 13.65 -38.39 0.22
C SER A 372 14.17 -38.75 1.60
N PHE A 373 13.33 -38.73 2.62
CA PHE A 373 13.65 -39.18 3.98
C PHE A 373 12.35 -39.48 4.76
N ILE A 374 12.49 -40.17 5.88
CA ILE A 374 11.40 -40.44 6.82
C ILE A 374 11.83 -39.95 8.20
N ALA A 375 10.93 -39.25 8.90
CA ALA A 375 11.01 -38.96 10.33
C ALA A 375 9.89 -39.73 11.03
N TYR A 376 10.25 -40.68 11.87
CA TYR A 376 9.27 -41.46 12.62
C TYR A 376 8.69 -40.67 13.81
N PRO A 377 7.53 -41.05 14.33
CA PRO A 377 6.91 -40.36 15.46
C PRO A 377 7.86 -40.28 16.67
N GLY A 378 8.11 -39.06 17.14
CA GLY A 378 8.97 -38.78 18.29
C GLY A 378 10.49 -38.64 17.95
N GLU A 379 10.89 -38.88 16.71
CA GLU A 379 12.29 -38.72 16.27
C GLU A 379 12.64 -37.26 15.95
N THR A 380 13.88 -36.91 16.17
CA THR A 380 14.50 -35.66 15.72
C THR A 380 15.33 -35.87 14.47
N VAL A 381 14.98 -35.17 13.39
CA VAL A 381 15.76 -35.12 12.16
C VAL A 381 16.47 -33.77 12.09
N ALA A 382 17.81 -33.79 12.07
CA ALA A 382 18.63 -32.59 11.95
C ALA A 382 19.02 -32.34 10.49
N LEU A 383 18.78 -31.14 9.98
CA LEU A 383 19.19 -30.67 8.66
C LEU A 383 20.48 -29.86 8.81
N VAL A 384 21.58 -30.35 8.20
CA VAL A 384 22.92 -29.74 8.27
C VAL A 384 23.43 -29.44 6.85
N GLY A 385 24.19 -28.37 6.69
CA GLY A 385 24.75 -27.99 5.38
C GLY A 385 25.11 -26.51 5.32
N HIS A 386 25.87 -26.11 4.32
CA HIS A 386 26.25 -24.71 4.11
C HIS A 386 25.02 -23.81 3.84
N THR A 387 25.21 -22.49 4.01
CA THR A 387 24.19 -21.51 3.61
C THR A 387 23.85 -21.69 2.12
N GLY A 388 22.56 -21.71 1.79
CA GLY A 388 22.09 -21.95 0.42
C GLY A 388 21.99 -23.44 0.01
N SER A 389 22.25 -24.41 0.91
CA SER A 389 22.11 -25.85 0.60
C SER A 389 20.66 -26.35 0.49
N GLY A 390 19.65 -25.54 0.86
CA GLY A 390 18.23 -25.90 0.74
C GLY A 390 17.52 -26.24 2.07
N LYS A 391 18.17 -26.11 3.23
CA LYS A 391 17.59 -26.44 4.55
C LYS A 391 16.25 -25.73 4.82
N SER A 392 16.24 -24.41 4.74
CA SER A 392 14.99 -23.62 4.94
C SER A 392 13.94 -23.87 3.86
N SER A 393 14.35 -24.34 2.67
CA SER A 393 13.41 -24.71 1.61
C SER A 393 12.64 -25.98 1.94
N ILE A 394 13.25 -26.96 2.64
CA ILE A 394 12.54 -28.15 3.18
C ILE A 394 11.44 -27.70 4.15
N ILE A 395 11.77 -26.77 5.07
CA ILE A 395 10.79 -26.20 6.00
C ILE A 395 9.68 -25.48 5.25
N ASN A 396 10.01 -24.66 4.26
CA ASN A 396 9.03 -23.87 3.52
C ASN A 396 7.98 -24.74 2.79
N VAL A 397 8.40 -25.86 2.21
CA VAL A 397 7.46 -26.77 1.54
C VAL A 397 6.68 -27.62 2.54
N LEU A 398 7.29 -28.03 3.65
CA LEU A 398 6.61 -28.76 4.73
C LEU A 398 5.54 -27.88 5.39
N MET A 399 5.85 -26.60 5.63
CA MET A 399 4.91 -25.64 6.19
C MET A 399 3.86 -25.16 5.18
N ARG A 400 3.88 -25.63 3.94
CA ARG A 400 2.96 -25.19 2.88
C ARG A 400 3.00 -23.66 2.70
N PHE A 401 4.16 -23.04 2.87
CA PHE A 401 4.38 -21.65 2.47
C PHE A 401 4.58 -21.55 0.97
N TYR A 402 5.12 -22.60 0.38
CA TYR A 402 5.35 -22.77 -1.05
C TYR A 402 4.84 -24.13 -1.52
N GLU A 403 4.37 -24.19 -2.77
CA GLU A 403 4.01 -25.43 -3.43
C GLU A 403 5.28 -26.09 -4.00
N PHE A 404 5.41 -27.40 -3.84
CA PHE A 404 6.50 -28.17 -4.44
C PHE A 404 6.10 -28.68 -5.84
N GLY A 405 7.10 -28.82 -6.75
CA GLY A 405 6.85 -29.18 -8.15
C GLY A 405 6.62 -30.67 -8.39
N GLU A 406 7.47 -31.50 -7.78
CA GLU A 406 7.46 -32.96 -7.97
C GLU A 406 7.56 -33.69 -6.63
N GLY A 407 7.15 -34.95 -6.63
CA GLY A 407 7.18 -35.82 -5.45
C GLY A 407 5.96 -35.68 -4.57
N GLN A 408 6.05 -36.22 -3.35
CA GLN A 408 4.99 -36.22 -2.34
C GLN A 408 5.56 -35.94 -0.95
N ILE A 409 4.82 -35.23 -0.15
CA ILE A 409 5.06 -35.08 1.30
C ILE A 409 3.87 -35.72 2.00
N LEU A 410 4.15 -36.71 2.85
CA LEU A 410 3.13 -37.42 3.59
C LEU A 410 3.27 -37.10 5.08
N ILE A 411 2.13 -36.96 5.75
CA ILE A 411 2.03 -36.92 7.21
C ILE A 411 1.09 -38.06 7.63
N ASP A 412 1.55 -38.93 8.52
CA ASP A 412 0.82 -40.14 8.94
C ASP A 412 0.35 -40.98 7.72
N ASP A 413 1.20 -41.15 6.71
CA ASP A 413 0.97 -41.87 5.45
C ASP A 413 -0.10 -41.25 4.52
N GLN A 414 -0.60 -40.04 4.82
CA GLN A 414 -1.55 -39.30 4.00
C GLN A 414 -0.86 -38.10 3.33
N ASP A 415 -1.28 -37.74 2.10
CA ASP A 415 -0.71 -36.58 1.41
C ASP A 415 -0.96 -35.29 2.20
N ILE A 416 0.05 -34.45 2.31
CA ILE A 416 -0.05 -33.17 3.02
C ILE A 416 -1.19 -32.27 2.51
N ARG A 417 -1.65 -32.47 1.28
CA ARG A 417 -2.76 -31.76 0.66
C ARG A 417 -4.13 -32.23 1.13
N ASP A 418 -4.23 -33.40 1.78
CA ASP A 418 -5.47 -33.99 2.29
C ASP A 418 -5.85 -33.46 3.69
N PHE A 419 -4.98 -32.65 4.30
CA PHE A 419 -5.23 -31.98 5.57
C PHE A 419 -5.73 -30.56 5.32
N THR A 420 -6.65 -30.06 6.15
CA THR A 420 -7.00 -28.65 6.12
C THR A 420 -5.82 -27.79 6.57
N MET A 421 -5.73 -26.54 6.08
CA MET A 421 -4.69 -25.61 6.55
C MET A 421 -4.77 -25.35 8.06
N GLU A 422 -5.99 -25.38 8.62
CA GLU A 422 -6.21 -25.22 10.06
C GLU A 422 -5.58 -26.38 10.84
N GLU A 423 -5.79 -27.63 10.41
CA GLU A 423 -5.20 -28.81 11.04
C GLU A 423 -3.66 -28.77 10.96
N LEU A 424 -3.10 -28.44 9.77
CA LEU A 424 -1.66 -28.31 9.60
C LEU A 424 -1.08 -27.24 10.54
N ARG A 425 -1.68 -26.06 10.60
CA ARG A 425 -1.20 -24.96 11.45
C ARG A 425 -1.34 -25.26 12.94
N LYS A 426 -2.32 -26.06 13.34
CA LYS A 426 -2.54 -26.47 14.72
C LYS A 426 -1.58 -27.58 15.15
N LYS A 427 -1.27 -28.54 14.26
CA LYS A 427 -0.52 -29.76 14.60
C LYS A 427 0.95 -29.72 14.18
N VAL A 428 1.34 -28.80 13.31
CA VAL A 428 2.74 -28.57 12.93
C VAL A 428 3.18 -27.21 13.48
N GLY A 429 3.90 -27.23 14.57
CA GLY A 429 4.43 -26.03 15.23
C GLY A 429 5.72 -25.56 14.54
N LEU A 430 5.84 -24.25 14.34
CA LEU A 430 7.04 -23.62 13.77
C LEU A 430 7.66 -22.65 14.77
N VAL A 431 8.95 -22.80 14.98
CA VAL A 431 9.80 -21.85 15.69
C VAL A 431 10.76 -21.22 14.68
N LEU A 432 10.66 -19.91 14.49
CA LEU A 432 11.52 -19.15 13.58
C LEU A 432 12.80 -18.69 14.28
N GLN A 433 13.84 -18.43 13.51
CA GLN A 433 15.12 -17.87 13.96
C GLN A 433 14.92 -16.53 14.67
N ASP A 434 14.15 -15.61 14.07
CA ASP A 434 13.78 -14.33 14.66
C ASP A 434 12.38 -14.40 15.29
N ALA A 435 12.32 -14.26 16.61
CA ALA A 435 11.07 -14.25 17.37
C ALA A 435 10.34 -12.91 17.18
N PHE A 436 9.39 -12.87 16.23
CA PHE A 436 8.57 -11.69 15.99
C PHE A 436 7.51 -11.51 17.08
N MET A 437 7.42 -10.29 17.64
CA MET A 437 6.44 -9.91 18.66
C MET A 437 5.43 -8.91 18.08
N PHE A 438 4.14 -9.21 18.26
CA PHE A 438 3.04 -8.32 17.91
C PHE A 438 2.83 -7.27 18.99
N TYR A 439 2.30 -6.10 18.60
CA TYR A 439 1.82 -5.12 19.56
C TYR A 439 0.65 -5.68 20.38
N GLY A 440 0.68 -5.49 21.69
CA GLY A 440 -0.31 -6.02 22.63
C GLY A 440 0.31 -6.31 23.99
N ASP A 441 -0.01 -7.46 24.57
CA ASP A 441 0.65 -7.97 25.77
C ASP A 441 1.29 -9.36 25.52
N ILE A 442 1.91 -9.94 26.54
CA ILE A 442 2.57 -11.25 26.44
C ILE A 442 1.53 -12.34 26.21
N ALA A 443 0.40 -12.30 26.91
CA ALA A 443 -0.67 -13.28 26.74
C ALA A 443 -1.22 -13.27 25.32
N ASP A 444 -1.46 -12.08 24.73
CA ASP A 444 -1.88 -11.92 23.33
C ASP A 444 -0.83 -12.46 22.34
N ASN A 445 0.44 -12.30 22.66
CA ASN A 445 1.53 -12.83 21.85
C ASN A 445 1.64 -14.35 21.92
N ILE A 446 1.31 -14.98 23.04
CA ILE A 446 1.32 -16.43 23.17
C ILE A 446 0.10 -17.04 22.46
N ARG A 447 -1.11 -16.51 22.70
CA ARG A 447 -2.36 -17.01 22.08
C ARG A 447 -2.58 -16.56 20.63
N LEU A 448 -1.78 -15.62 20.10
CA LEU A 448 -1.97 -14.99 18.79
C LEU A 448 -3.42 -14.52 18.56
N LEU A 449 -4.01 -13.84 19.56
CA LEU A 449 -5.39 -13.32 19.55
C LEU A 449 -6.48 -14.43 19.45
N ASN A 450 -6.14 -15.72 19.55
CA ASN A 450 -7.11 -16.78 19.62
C ASN A 450 -7.78 -16.79 21.00
N GLN A 451 -9.03 -16.35 21.07
CA GLN A 451 -9.79 -16.22 22.32
C GLN A 451 -10.21 -17.57 22.93
N ASP A 452 -10.12 -18.66 22.17
CA ASP A 452 -10.43 -20.01 22.68
C ASP A 452 -9.33 -20.54 23.62
N ILE A 453 -8.14 -19.94 23.56
CA ILE A 453 -7.00 -20.28 24.43
C ILE A 453 -7.15 -19.53 25.76
N ARG A 454 -7.39 -20.28 26.82
CA ARG A 454 -7.58 -19.74 28.17
C ARG A 454 -6.25 -19.38 28.84
N GLU A 455 -6.29 -18.51 29.84
CA GLU A 455 -5.10 -18.05 30.56
C GLU A 455 -4.33 -19.22 31.23
N GLU A 456 -5.02 -20.22 31.74
CA GLU A 456 -4.37 -21.40 32.36
C GLU A 456 -3.53 -22.18 31.31
N GLN A 457 -3.96 -22.21 30.05
CA GLN A 457 -3.22 -22.86 28.96
C GLN A 457 -1.98 -22.04 28.58
N ILE A 458 -2.10 -20.70 28.60
CA ILE A 458 -0.98 -19.78 28.36
C ILE A 458 0.08 -19.96 29.44
N GLU A 459 -0.32 -19.96 30.73
CA GLU A 459 0.60 -20.17 31.84
C GLU A 459 1.27 -21.54 31.79
N ALA A 460 0.48 -22.59 31.49
CA ALA A 460 1.00 -23.95 31.36
C ALA A 460 2.05 -24.05 30.24
N ALA A 461 1.79 -23.45 29.07
CA ALA A 461 2.72 -23.42 27.96
C ALA A 461 3.99 -22.63 28.31
N ALA A 462 3.87 -21.47 28.97
CA ALA A 462 4.99 -20.66 29.39
C ALA A 462 5.87 -21.36 30.45
N LYS A 463 5.27 -22.05 31.40
CA LYS A 463 5.99 -22.89 32.38
C LYS A 463 6.73 -24.03 31.71
N PHE A 464 6.09 -24.69 30.75
CA PHE A 464 6.66 -25.81 30.03
C PHE A 464 7.94 -25.44 29.27
N VAL A 465 8.02 -24.23 28.73
CA VAL A 465 9.18 -23.74 27.98
C VAL A 465 10.11 -22.82 28.80
N GLN A 466 9.99 -22.80 30.12
CA GLN A 466 10.81 -21.96 31.03
C GLN A 466 10.62 -20.45 30.87
N ALA A 467 9.53 -19.99 30.26
CA ALA A 467 9.23 -18.57 30.08
C ALA A 467 8.60 -17.92 31.34
N ASP A 468 7.86 -18.68 32.16
CA ASP A 468 7.09 -18.17 33.30
C ASP A 468 7.98 -17.44 34.32
N ALA A 469 9.16 -17.97 34.58
CA ALA A 469 10.08 -17.42 35.59
C ALA A 469 10.45 -15.94 35.36
N PHE A 470 10.68 -15.53 34.12
CA PHE A 470 10.95 -14.12 33.80
C PHE A 470 9.64 -13.31 33.67
N ILE A 471 8.56 -13.91 33.11
CA ILE A 471 7.27 -13.23 32.95
C ILE A 471 6.72 -12.78 34.31
N GLN A 472 6.82 -13.63 35.35
CA GLN A 472 6.35 -13.31 36.69
C GLN A 472 7.11 -12.13 37.34
N LYS A 473 8.34 -11.85 36.91
CA LYS A 473 9.13 -10.71 37.38
C LYS A 473 8.77 -9.38 36.74
N LEU A 474 8.00 -9.41 35.62
CA LEU A 474 7.63 -8.19 34.90
C LEU A 474 6.48 -7.43 35.59
N PRO A 475 6.50 -6.10 35.54
CA PRO A 475 5.35 -5.28 35.91
C PRO A 475 4.15 -5.63 34.99
N GLY A 476 3.07 -6.18 35.57
CA GLY A 476 1.90 -6.65 34.80
C GLY A 476 1.97 -8.11 34.36
N LYS A 477 3.07 -8.83 34.59
CA LYS A 477 3.23 -10.27 34.30
C LYS A 477 2.83 -10.61 32.87
N TYR A 478 1.87 -11.50 32.65
CA TYR A 478 1.35 -11.87 31.34
C TYR A 478 0.67 -10.73 30.59
N HIS A 479 0.20 -9.69 31.30
CA HIS A 479 -0.33 -8.46 30.71
C HIS A 479 0.71 -7.35 30.56
N ALA A 480 2.00 -7.66 30.70
CA ALA A 480 3.08 -6.72 30.40
C ALA A 480 3.06 -6.35 28.92
N LYS A 481 3.13 -5.03 28.65
CA LYS A 481 2.99 -4.50 27.27
C LYS A 481 4.17 -4.88 26.39
N VAL A 482 3.86 -5.28 25.18
CA VAL A 482 4.80 -5.52 24.09
C VAL A 482 4.64 -4.39 23.08
N ILE A 483 5.66 -3.54 22.97
CA ILE A 483 5.72 -2.41 22.03
C ILE A 483 6.98 -2.56 21.17
N GLU A 484 7.05 -1.84 20.05
CA GLU A 484 8.22 -1.78 19.17
C GLU A 484 8.83 -3.17 18.85
N ARG A 485 7.96 -4.13 18.49
CA ARG A 485 8.34 -5.53 18.21
C ARG A 485 9.07 -6.22 19.38
N GLY A 486 8.79 -5.79 20.62
CA GLY A 486 9.42 -6.35 21.80
C GLY A 486 10.85 -5.89 22.05
N ALA A 487 11.22 -4.69 21.61
CA ALA A 487 12.57 -4.12 21.78
C ALA A 487 13.02 -4.03 23.26
N SER A 488 12.07 -3.97 24.20
CA SER A 488 12.33 -3.97 25.65
C SER A 488 12.70 -5.34 26.21
N TYR A 489 12.54 -6.42 25.46
CA TYR A 489 12.86 -7.78 25.87
C TYR A 489 14.17 -8.25 25.23
N SER A 490 14.96 -9.05 25.95
CA SER A 490 16.16 -9.67 25.38
C SER A 490 15.81 -10.63 24.24
N SER A 491 16.75 -10.95 23.37
CA SER A 491 16.53 -11.92 22.28
C SER A 491 16.08 -13.28 22.84
N GLY A 492 16.67 -13.73 23.95
CA GLY A 492 16.30 -14.96 24.63
C GLY A 492 14.89 -14.92 25.21
N GLN A 493 14.47 -13.82 25.84
CA GLN A 493 13.11 -13.66 26.35
C GLN A 493 12.06 -13.71 25.23
N ARG A 494 12.33 -13.02 24.10
CA ARG A 494 11.44 -13.10 22.93
C ARG A 494 11.34 -14.52 22.39
N GLN A 495 12.45 -15.25 22.38
CA GLN A 495 12.51 -16.64 21.93
C GLN A 495 11.67 -17.56 22.83
N LEU A 496 11.79 -17.42 24.16
CA LEU A 496 10.96 -18.18 25.10
C LEU A 496 9.46 -17.90 24.95
N ILE A 497 9.07 -16.64 24.68
CA ILE A 497 7.66 -16.31 24.36
C ILE A 497 7.22 -16.99 23.04
N SER A 498 8.10 -17.02 22.03
CA SER A 498 7.84 -17.70 20.76
C SER A 498 7.67 -19.23 20.97
N PHE A 499 8.44 -19.83 21.87
CA PHE A 499 8.28 -21.22 22.26
C PHE A 499 6.92 -21.47 22.91
N ALA A 500 6.52 -20.62 23.87
CA ALA A 500 5.20 -20.71 24.50
C ALA A 500 4.05 -20.57 23.47
N ARG A 501 4.20 -19.65 22.51
CA ARG A 501 3.28 -19.48 21.37
C ARG A 501 3.12 -20.76 20.55
N THR A 502 4.21 -21.47 20.28
CA THR A 502 4.19 -22.72 19.53
C THR A 502 3.57 -23.84 20.35
N MET A 503 3.89 -23.90 21.65
CA MET A 503 3.48 -24.99 22.52
C MET A 503 2.04 -24.92 23.02
N VAL A 504 1.42 -23.73 23.03
CA VAL A 504 0.04 -23.55 23.49
C VAL A 504 -1.00 -24.32 22.67
N THR A 505 -0.65 -24.69 21.42
CA THR A 505 -1.51 -25.49 20.52
C THR A 505 -1.28 -27.00 20.63
N ASP A 506 -0.33 -27.45 21.44
CA ASP A 506 0.12 -28.84 21.58
C ASP A 506 0.35 -29.54 20.23
N PRO A 507 1.37 -29.10 19.45
CA PRO A 507 1.67 -29.67 18.15
C PRO A 507 2.21 -31.09 18.26
N LYS A 508 1.97 -31.94 17.23
CA LYS A 508 2.55 -33.28 17.11
C LYS A 508 3.90 -33.29 16.38
N VAL A 509 4.08 -32.29 15.54
CA VAL A 509 5.31 -32.07 14.77
C VAL A 509 5.88 -30.71 15.13
N LEU A 510 7.19 -30.64 15.33
CA LEU A 510 7.93 -29.40 15.54
C LEU A 510 8.88 -29.13 14.37
N VAL A 511 8.90 -27.92 13.93
CA VAL A 511 9.87 -27.40 12.97
C VAL A 511 10.65 -26.28 13.66
N LEU A 512 11.97 -26.47 13.76
CA LEU A 512 12.87 -25.54 14.45
C LEU A 512 13.85 -24.94 13.43
N ASP A 513 13.76 -23.63 13.19
CA ASP A 513 14.69 -22.90 12.35
C ASP A 513 15.65 -22.11 13.24
N GLU A 514 16.87 -22.62 13.46
CA GLU A 514 17.99 -22.01 14.18
C GLU A 514 17.62 -21.16 15.41
N ALA A 515 16.97 -21.76 16.39
CA ALA A 515 16.34 -21.07 17.51
C ALA A 515 17.29 -20.37 18.52
N THR A 516 18.61 -20.25 18.26
CA THR A 516 19.57 -19.91 19.33
C THR A 516 20.74 -18.98 18.93
N ALA A 517 20.69 -18.29 17.80
CA ALA A 517 21.75 -17.33 17.43
C ALA A 517 21.65 -16.03 18.28
N ASN A 518 22.79 -15.50 18.75
CA ASN A 518 22.93 -14.22 19.45
C ASN A 518 22.15 -14.10 20.80
N ILE A 519 22.20 -15.16 21.64
CA ILE A 519 21.52 -15.18 22.94
C ILE A 519 22.54 -14.88 24.04
N ASP A 520 22.10 -14.15 25.07
CA ASP A 520 22.86 -13.90 26.28
C ASP A 520 23.02 -15.19 27.12
N THR A 521 24.16 -15.34 27.76
CA THR A 521 24.53 -16.56 28.50
C THR A 521 23.55 -16.92 29.62
N GLU A 522 22.86 -15.94 30.21
CA GLU A 522 21.90 -16.17 31.30
C GLU A 522 20.62 -16.90 30.81
N THR A 523 20.13 -16.53 29.63
CA THR A 523 18.90 -17.14 29.08
C THR A 523 19.19 -18.37 28.21
N GLU A 524 20.45 -18.62 27.84
CA GLU A 524 20.82 -19.77 27.03
C GLU A 524 20.44 -21.11 27.66
N GLY A 525 20.72 -21.29 28.95
CA GLY A 525 20.37 -22.51 29.67
C GLY A 525 18.86 -22.77 29.68
N LEU A 526 18.05 -21.72 29.89
CA LEU A 526 16.59 -21.80 29.87
C LEU A 526 16.04 -22.17 28.48
N ILE A 527 16.66 -21.64 27.45
CA ILE A 527 16.29 -21.93 26.05
C ILE A 527 16.60 -23.38 25.71
N GLN A 528 17.78 -23.90 26.11
CA GLN A 528 18.14 -25.30 25.88
C GLN A 528 17.19 -26.26 26.60
N GLU A 529 16.86 -25.96 27.86
CA GLU A 529 15.88 -26.74 28.64
C GLU A 529 14.49 -26.66 28.00
N GLY A 530 14.04 -25.45 27.60
CA GLY A 530 12.79 -25.26 26.87
C GLY A 530 12.72 -26.07 25.57
N LEU A 531 13.80 -26.07 24.76
CA LEU A 531 13.88 -26.86 23.54
C LEU A 531 13.86 -28.37 23.81
N ALA A 532 14.56 -28.84 24.84
CA ALA A 532 14.51 -30.25 25.24
C ALA A 532 13.09 -30.69 25.63
N ASN A 533 12.40 -29.87 26.43
CA ASN A 533 11.01 -30.12 26.80
C ASN A 533 10.09 -30.13 25.57
N MET A 534 10.25 -29.19 24.65
CA MET A 534 9.43 -29.11 23.43
C MET A 534 9.57 -30.34 22.54
N ARG A 535 10.77 -30.87 22.36
CA ARG A 535 11.05 -32.04 21.52
C ARG A 535 10.50 -33.33 22.10
N GLN A 536 10.36 -33.44 23.41
CA GLN A 536 9.97 -34.67 24.06
C GLN A 536 8.62 -35.22 23.57
N GLY A 537 8.64 -36.40 22.98
CA GLY A 537 7.46 -37.08 22.45
C GLY A 537 6.88 -36.48 21.16
N ARG A 538 7.60 -35.60 20.49
CA ARG A 538 7.19 -34.95 19.23
C ARG A 538 8.19 -35.18 18.11
N THR A 539 7.68 -35.42 16.90
CA THR A 539 8.53 -35.51 15.72
C THR A 539 9.12 -34.12 15.42
N THR A 540 10.43 -34.03 15.36
CA THR A 540 11.12 -32.74 15.21
C THR A 540 11.95 -32.71 13.94
N ILE A 541 11.80 -31.65 13.13
CA ILE A 541 12.71 -31.30 12.05
C ILE A 541 13.42 -30.02 12.44
N ALA A 542 14.74 -30.09 12.63
CA ALA A 542 15.55 -28.96 13.07
C ALA A 542 16.63 -28.57 12.05
N ILE A 543 16.67 -27.28 11.68
CA ILE A 543 17.87 -26.73 11.06
C ILE A 543 18.88 -26.53 12.20
N ALA A 544 19.95 -27.30 12.15
CA ALA A 544 20.90 -27.36 13.24
C ALA A 544 22.15 -26.52 12.92
N HIS A 545 22.38 -25.50 13.71
CA HIS A 545 23.59 -24.69 13.74
C HIS A 545 24.41 -24.88 15.02
N ARG A 546 23.86 -25.59 16.01
CA ARG A 546 24.56 -25.92 17.26
C ARG A 546 24.89 -27.42 17.36
N LEU A 547 26.09 -27.69 17.82
CA LEU A 547 26.62 -29.04 18.02
C LEU A 547 25.71 -29.91 18.91
N SER A 548 25.08 -29.32 19.96
CA SER A 548 24.17 -30.06 20.85
C SER A 548 22.93 -30.58 20.13
N THR A 549 22.29 -29.75 19.31
CA THR A 549 21.09 -30.14 18.55
C THR A 549 21.42 -31.21 17.49
N ILE A 550 22.62 -31.16 16.90
CA ILE A 550 23.08 -32.12 15.90
C ILE A 550 23.39 -33.46 16.55
N ARG A 551 24.09 -33.43 17.68
CA ARG A 551 24.59 -34.65 18.35
C ARG A 551 23.46 -35.56 18.83
N ASP A 552 22.39 -34.97 19.33
CA ASP A 552 21.27 -35.70 19.94
C ASP A 552 20.17 -36.09 18.94
N ALA A 553 20.38 -35.85 17.63
CA ALA A 553 19.42 -36.22 16.59
C ALA A 553 19.53 -37.69 16.21
N GLU A 554 18.38 -38.37 16.07
CA GLU A 554 18.30 -39.75 15.63
C GLU A 554 18.70 -39.93 14.15
N LEU A 555 18.44 -38.88 13.34
CA LEU A 555 18.82 -38.84 11.94
C LEU A 555 19.38 -37.47 11.57
N ILE A 556 20.56 -37.45 11.01
CA ILE A 556 21.19 -36.27 10.45
C ILE A 556 21.17 -36.36 8.91
N LEU A 557 20.66 -35.34 8.26
CA LEU A 557 20.67 -35.18 6.80
C LEU A 557 21.60 -34.05 6.42
N VAL A 558 22.67 -34.40 5.70
CA VAL A 558 23.63 -33.42 5.19
C VAL A 558 23.20 -33.01 3.79
N LEU A 559 22.92 -31.73 3.64
CA LEU A 559 22.50 -31.16 2.37
C LEU A 559 23.64 -30.40 1.68
N ASP A 560 23.83 -30.67 0.40
CA ASP A 560 24.64 -29.85 -0.49
C ASP A 560 23.90 -29.62 -1.81
N LYS A 561 23.88 -28.37 -2.26
CA LYS A 561 23.24 -27.94 -3.53
C LYS A 561 21.83 -28.53 -3.76
N GLY A 562 21.04 -28.57 -2.72
CA GLY A 562 19.65 -29.04 -2.81
C GLY A 562 19.45 -30.54 -2.78
N SER A 563 20.50 -31.34 -2.54
CA SER A 563 20.43 -32.80 -2.46
C SER A 563 20.95 -33.33 -1.12
N ILE A 564 20.42 -34.46 -0.64
CA ILE A 564 20.94 -35.12 0.55
C ILE A 564 22.18 -35.94 0.10
N VAL A 565 23.35 -35.54 0.58
CA VAL A 565 24.65 -36.18 0.22
C VAL A 565 25.10 -37.19 1.25
N GLU A 566 24.79 -37.00 2.53
CA GLU A 566 25.09 -37.93 3.62
C GLU A 566 23.88 -38.07 4.54
N ARG A 567 23.69 -39.20 5.16
CA ARG A 567 22.67 -39.49 6.16
C ARG A 567 23.16 -40.50 7.19
N GLY A 568 22.78 -40.35 8.43
CA GLY A 568 23.15 -41.27 9.51
C GLY A 568 23.04 -40.58 10.89
N THR A 569 23.51 -41.29 11.90
CA THR A 569 23.68 -40.74 13.26
C THR A 569 24.99 -39.93 13.34
N HIS A 570 25.16 -39.19 14.43
CA HIS A 570 26.38 -38.42 14.68
C HIS A 570 27.66 -39.26 14.55
N ASP A 571 27.70 -40.42 15.23
CA ASP A 571 28.87 -41.27 15.26
C ASP A 571 29.17 -41.93 13.90
N GLU A 572 28.13 -42.35 13.18
CA GLU A 572 28.25 -42.91 11.83
C GLU A 572 28.82 -41.89 10.85
N LEU A 573 28.32 -40.64 10.87
CA LEU A 573 28.81 -39.60 9.96
C LEU A 573 30.23 -39.12 10.29
N LEU A 574 30.61 -39.09 11.56
CA LEU A 574 31.98 -38.82 11.96
C LEU A 574 32.95 -39.91 11.47
N ALA A 575 32.53 -41.17 11.56
CA ALA A 575 33.32 -42.31 11.10
C ALA A 575 33.52 -42.30 9.55
N GLN A 576 32.54 -41.79 8.79
CA GLN A 576 32.64 -41.67 7.33
C GLN A 576 33.68 -40.63 6.87
N LYS A 577 34.08 -39.69 7.76
CA LYS A 577 35.04 -38.59 7.45
C LYS A 577 34.66 -37.78 6.22
N GLY A 578 33.37 -37.59 5.98
CA GLY A 578 32.82 -36.85 4.85
C GLY A 578 32.56 -35.36 5.20
N LEU A 579 31.65 -34.76 4.44
CA LEU A 579 31.27 -33.33 4.58
C LEU A 579 30.81 -32.99 6.00
N TYR A 580 30.06 -33.87 6.64
CA TYR A 580 29.64 -33.72 8.03
C TYR A 580 30.81 -33.60 9.01
N ALA A 581 31.77 -34.52 8.88
CA ALA A 581 32.94 -34.55 9.77
C ALA A 581 33.79 -33.28 9.62
N ASP A 582 33.91 -32.76 8.41
CA ASP A 582 34.64 -31.52 8.13
C ASP A 582 33.92 -30.32 8.74
N MET A 583 32.59 -30.20 8.57
CA MET A 583 31.77 -29.14 9.17
C MET A 583 31.80 -29.20 10.70
N TYR A 584 31.72 -30.38 11.28
CA TYR A 584 31.79 -30.59 12.72
C TYR A 584 33.14 -30.14 13.30
N ARG A 585 34.26 -30.47 12.65
CA ARG A 585 35.62 -30.06 13.07
C ARG A 585 35.78 -28.54 13.03
N LEU A 586 35.26 -27.89 12.00
CA LEU A 586 35.28 -26.42 11.91
C LEU A 586 34.54 -25.77 13.07
N GLN A 587 33.34 -26.22 13.38
CA GLN A 587 32.56 -25.69 14.50
C GLN A 587 33.17 -26.01 15.87
N ALA A 588 33.76 -27.20 16.04
CA ALA A 588 34.41 -27.61 17.29
C ALA A 588 35.74 -26.84 17.55
N SER A 589 36.34 -26.26 16.50
CA SER A 589 37.56 -25.45 16.63
C SER A 589 37.27 -23.98 16.95
N GLU A 590 36.01 -23.52 16.83
CA GLU A 590 35.55 -22.16 17.15
C GLU A 590 35.02 -22.03 18.60
N VAL A 591 34.86 -23.12 19.33
CA VAL A 591 34.45 -23.19 20.75
C VAL A 591 35.68 -23.46 21.62
#